data_a25f7d8cc4c8af93c8391a3c5e30ccac
#
_entry.id   a25f7d8cc4c8af93c8391a3c5e30ccac
#
_cell.length_a   1.000
_cell.length_b   1.000
_cell.length_c   1.000
_cell.angle_alpha   90.00
_cell.angle_beta   90.00
_cell.angle_gamma   90.00
#
_symmetry.space_group_name_H-M   'P 1'
#
loop_
_entity.id
_entity.type
_entity.pdbx_description
1 polymer ?
#
loop_
_entity_poly.entity_id
_entity_poly.type
_entity_poly.pdbx_seq_one_letter_code
_entity_poly.pdbx_strand_id
1 'polypeptide(L)'
;ETVYAGIGFCRENLCGGLNPVRKSGIMHHRKHSRRRSLRRKRIAAMKQICIGILAHVDAGKTTLSEALLYRAGAIRRLGRVDHQDAFLDTDAMERQRGITIFSKQAVLELGDTRITLLDTPGHVDFSAEMERTLQVLDCAVLVISGTDGVQGHTRTLWDLLERYQVPTFLFINKMDLAGADRGALLAHLKDKLSHGCVDFGNPETCMEEAAVCDETALERYLDTDTLPDETISAMVAERKLFPCYFGSALKVEGVEELLSGVERYAPRPVYPADFGAKVFKITRDSQGARLTHLKLTGGTLRVKDVLTGREGDTLWQEKAD
;
A
#
# COMPACT_ATOMS: atom_id res chain seq x y z
N GLU A 1 1.45 -10.19 20.27
CA GLU A 1 1.98 -10.40 18.92
C GLU A 1 3.24 -9.58 18.74
N THR A 2 4.24 -10.11 18.02
CA THR A 2 5.47 -9.38 17.73
C THR A 2 5.27 -8.72 16.36
N VAL A 3 5.38 -7.41 16.30
CA VAL A 3 5.33 -6.66 15.04
C VAL A 3 6.78 -6.43 14.61
N TYR A 4 7.18 -7.03 13.48
CA TYR A 4 8.45 -6.75 12.81
C TYR A 4 8.20 -5.70 11.75
N ALA A 5 9.16 -4.84 11.43
CA ALA A 5 9.06 -3.74 10.49
C ALA A 5 7.74 -3.74 9.68
N GLY A 6 6.78 -2.91 10.05
CA GLY A 6 5.44 -2.89 9.47
C GLY A 6 4.57 -1.84 10.18
N ILE A 7 3.30 -1.75 9.79
CA ILE A 7 2.35 -0.86 10.45
C ILE A 7 1.72 -1.57 11.63
N GLY A 8 1.82 -0.99 12.82
CA GLY A 8 1.25 -1.48 14.07
C GLY A 8 0.32 -0.46 14.73
N PHE A 9 -0.39 -0.90 15.76
CA PHE A 9 -1.27 -0.08 16.59
C PHE A 9 -0.73 0.01 18.01
N CYS A 10 -0.87 1.17 18.63
CA CYS A 10 -0.56 1.40 20.04
C CYS A 10 -1.81 1.92 20.75
N ARG A 11 -2.16 1.35 21.89
CA ARG A 11 -3.39 1.68 22.63
C ARG A 11 -3.04 2.27 24.01
N GLU A 12 -3.65 3.39 24.35
CA GLU A 12 -3.62 3.92 25.73
C GLU A 12 -4.50 3.06 26.64
N ASN A 13 -3.92 2.45 27.68
CA ASN A 13 -4.69 1.75 28.72
C ASN A 13 -5.00 2.65 29.91
N LEU A 14 -6.29 2.86 30.16
CA LEU A 14 -6.79 3.22 31.47
C LEU A 14 -7.06 1.94 32.26
N CYS A 15 -6.44 1.84 33.43
CA CYS A 15 -6.49 0.70 34.33
C CYS A 15 -7.89 0.25 34.74
N GLY A 16 -8.10 -1.06 34.86
CA GLY A 16 -9.18 -1.60 35.67
C GLY A 16 -9.54 -3.06 35.46
N GLY A 17 -9.20 -3.94 36.39
CA GLY A 17 -10.08 -5.02 36.85
C GLY A 17 -9.77 -6.45 36.40
N LEU A 18 -9.23 -7.19 37.35
CA LEU A 18 -9.08 -8.65 37.45
C LEU A 18 -10.41 -9.43 37.33
N ASN A 19 -10.44 -10.60 36.71
CA ASN A 19 -10.65 -11.88 37.43
C ASN A 19 -10.51 -13.12 36.52
N PRO A 20 -10.12 -14.28 37.06
CA PRO A 20 -9.76 -15.49 36.32
C PRO A 20 -10.81 -16.58 36.43
N VAL A 21 -11.04 -17.40 35.38
CA VAL A 21 -11.75 -18.71 35.51
C VAL A 21 -11.17 -19.77 34.57
N ARG A 22 -10.63 -20.78 35.22
CA ARG A 22 -10.67 -22.25 35.05
C ARG A 22 -10.27 -22.96 33.77
N LYS A 23 -9.40 -23.95 34.03
CA LYS A 23 -8.81 -24.99 33.18
C LYS A 23 -9.84 -26.03 32.73
N SER A 24 -9.78 -26.40 31.45
CA SER A 24 -9.86 -27.79 30.97
C SER A 24 -9.55 -27.80 29.46
N GLY A 25 -8.66 -28.69 28.99
CA GLY A 25 -8.41 -28.88 27.55
C GLY A 25 -6.93 -28.89 27.12
N ILE A 26 -6.06 -29.67 27.77
CA ILE A 26 -4.61 -29.63 27.54
C ILE A 26 -4.18 -30.15 26.15
N MET A 27 -4.98 -30.95 25.47
CA MET A 27 -4.57 -31.61 24.22
C MET A 27 -4.89 -30.79 22.93
N HIS A 28 -5.92 -29.97 22.92
CA HIS A 28 -6.23 -29.07 21.80
C HIS A 28 -5.32 -27.83 21.77
N HIS A 29 -4.84 -27.38 22.92
CA HIS A 29 -3.98 -26.20 23.05
C HIS A 29 -2.61 -26.36 22.38
N ARG A 30 -2.00 -27.56 22.38
CA ARG A 30 -0.65 -27.77 21.78
C ARG A 30 -0.63 -27.68 20.26
N LYS A 31 -1.69 -28.15 19.56
CA LYS A 31 -1.76 -28.05 18.08
C LYS A 31 -2.03 -26.60 17.63
N HIS A 32 -2.84 -25.86 18.34
CA HIS A 32 -3.09 -24.44 18.07
C HIS A 32 -1.87 -23.56 18.38
N SER A 33 -1.17 -23.82 19.46
CA SER A 33 0.06 -23.09 19.83
C SER A 33 1.17 -23.30 18.78
N ARG A 34 1.37 -24.55 18.30
CA ARG A 34 2.37 -24.85 17.27
C ARG A 34 2.04 -24.23 15.90
N ARG A 35 0.77 -24.22 15.49
CA ARG A 35 0.31 -23.53 14.28
C ARG A 35 0.48 -22.01 14.38
N ARG A 36 0.17 -21.41 15.54
CA ARG A 36 0.41 -19.98 15.80
C ARG A 36 1.89 -19.62 15.77
N SER A 37 2.75 -20.44 16.37
CA SER A 37 4.21 -20.26 16.36
C SER A 37 4.81 -20.35 14.94
N LEU A 38 4.36 -21.32 14.13
CA LEU A 38 4.81 -21.47 12.74
C LEU A 38 4.34 -20.28 11.86
N ARG A 39 3.08 -19.84 12.03
CA ARG A 39 2.56 -18.66 11.33
C ARG A 39 3.34 -17.39 11.72
N ARG A 40 3.68 -17.22 13.00
CA ARG A 40 4.50 -16.09 13.48
C ARG A 40 5.89 -16.10 12.86
N LYS A 41 6.55 -17.26 12.80
CA LYS A 41 7.87 -17.40 12.16
C LYS A 41 7.79 -17.09 10.66
N ARG A 42 6.74 -17.54 9.97
CA ARG A 42 6.53 -17.24 8.57
C ARG A 42 6.32 -15.71 8.35
N ILE A 43 5.46 -15.07 9.12
CA ILE A 43 5.23 -13.62 9.04
C ILE A 43 6.49 -12.82 9.31
N ALA A 44 7.32 -13.26 10.27
CA ALA A 44 8.59 -12.61 10.59
C ALA A 44 9.65 -12.73 9.47
N ALA A 45 9.54 -13.76 8.63
CA ALA A 45 10.43 -13.97 7.49
C ALA A 45 9.90 -13.34 6.18
N MET A 46 8.62 -12.91 6.15
CA MET A 46 8.02 -12.28 4.98
C MET A 46 8.57 -10.87 4.80
N LYS A 47 8.81 -10.51 3.55
CA LYS A 47 9.09 -9.14 3.14
C LYS A 47 7.84 -8.29 3.42
N GLN A 48 8.02 -7.10 3.98
CA GLN A 48 6.90 -6.22 4.32
C GLN A 48 7.00 -4.94 3.52
N ILE A 49 5.90 -4.55 2.86
CA ILE A 49 5.80 -3.36 2.03
C ILE A 49 4.52 -2.62 2.41
N CYS A 50 4.61 -1.29 2.51
CA CYS A 50 3.49 -0.40 2.71
C CYS A 50 3.17 0.33 1.40
N ILE A 51 1.99 0.10 0.85
CA ILE A 51 1.55 0.64 -0.45
C ILE A 51 0.37 1.58 -0.24
N GLY A 52 0.47 2.79 -0.80
CA GLY A 52 -0.65 3.72 -0.87
C GLY A 52 -1.39 3.63 -2.21
N ILE A 53 -2.71 3.64 -2.18
CA ILE A 53 -3.54 3.80 -3.38
C ILE A 53 -4.00 5.25 -3.44
N LEU A 54 -3.61 5.95 -4.51
CA LEU A 54 -3.97 7.35 -4.77
C LEU A 54 -4.74 7.46 -6.07
N ALA A 55 -5.71 8.35 -6.13
CA ALA A 55 -6.50 8.55 -7.33
C ALA A 55 -7.20 9.91 -7.33
N HIS A 56 -7.47 10.43 -8.51
CA HIS A 56 -8.52 11.43 -8.67
C HIS A 56 -9.90 10.83 -8.28
N VAL A 57 -10.82 11.68 -7.89
CA VAL A 57 -12.23 11.29 -7.61
C VAL A 57 -12.77 10.51 -8.81
N ASP A 58 -13.53 9.46 -8.55
CA ASP A 58 -14.15 8.56 -9.55
C ASP A 58 -13.18 7.80 -10.48
N ALA A 59 -11.87 7.87 -10.30
CA ALA A 59 -10.93 7.03 -11.06
C ALA A 59 -11.01 5.53 -10.71
N GLY A 60 -11.73 5.18 -9.64
CA GLY A 60 -11.95 3.79 -9.22
C GLY A 60 -10.96 3.27 -8.17
N LYS A 61 -10.47 4.16 -7.30
CA LYS A 61 -9.54 3.85 -6.20
C LYS A 61 -10.05 2.71 -5.31
N THR A 62 -11.24 2.87 -4.71
CA THR A 62 -11.83 1.86 -3.82
C THR A 62 -12.11 0.55 -4.57
N THR A 63 -12.56 0.63 -5.81
CA THR A 63 -12.80 -0.55 -6.66
C THR A 63 -11.50 -1.32 -6.90
N LEU A 64 -10.38 -0.62 -7.16
CA LEU A 64 -9.07 -1.27 -7.31
C LEU A 64 -8.60 -1.88 -5.99
N SER A 65 -8.75 -1.18 -4.87
CA SER A 65 -8.38 -1.69 -3.55
C SER A 65 -9.14 -3.00 -3.22
N GLU A 66 -10.44 -3.05 -3.50
CA GLU A 66 -11.27 -4.26 -3.37
C GLU A 66 -10.80 -5.38 -4.31
N ALA A 67 -10.50 -5.06 -5.58
CA ALA A 67 -10.02 -6.02 -6.56
C ALA A 67 -8.67 -6.64 -6.16
N LEU A 68 -7.73 -5.82 -5.63
CA LEU A 68 -6.45 -6.29 -5.09
C LEU A 68 -6.64 -7.25 -3.92
N LEU A 69 -7.51 -6.90 -2.96
CA LEU A 69 -7.82 -7.74 -1.81
C LEU A 69 -8.49 -9.05 -2.22
N TYR A 70 -9.42 -9.00 -3.19
CA TYR A 70 -10.09 -10.17 -3.72
C TYR A 70 -9.10 -11.10 -4.44
N ARG A 71 -8.25 -10.55 -5.32
CA ARG A 71 -7.28 -11.33 -6.08
C ARG A 71 -6.21 -11.98 -5.19
N ALA A 72 -5.78 -11.29 -4.15
CA ALA A 72 -4.88 -11.83 -3.13
C ALA A 72 -5.56 -12.83 -2.16
N GLY A 73 -6.86 -13.07 -2.29
CA GLY A 73 -7.62 -13.98 -1.42
C GLY A 73 -7.82 -13.47 0.01
N ALA A 74 -7.58 -12.17 0.26
CA ALA A 74 -7.82 -11.54 1.56
C ALA A 74 -9.32 -11.39 1.85
N ILE A 75 -10.14 -11.19 0.82
CA ILE A 75 -11.59 -11.19 0.89
C ILE A 75 -12.19 -12.27 -0.02
N ARG A 76 -13.37 -12.80 0.33
CA ARG A 76 -14.01 -13.89 -0.42
C ARG A 76 -14.96 -13.43 -1.50
N ARG A 77 -15.43 -12.21 -1.43
CA ARG A 77 -16.35 -11.59 -2.38
C ARG A 77 -15.84 -10.21 -2.71
N LEU A 78 -15.98 -9.83 -3.97
CA LEU A 78 -15.69 -8.48 -4.41
C LEU A 78 -16.82 -7.56 -3.93
N GLY A 79 -16.51 -6.61 -3.04
CA GLY A 79 -17.42 -5.54 -2.64
C GLY A 79 -17.58 -4.53 -3.78
N ARG A 80 -18.74 -3.89 -3.87
CA ARG A 80 -19.04 -2.87 -4.86
C ARG A 80 -19.41 -1.57 -4.17
N VAL A 81 -18.75 -0.48 -4.57
CA VAL A 81 -19.04 0.86 -4.05
C VAL A 81 -20.49 1.24 -4.32
N ASP A 82 -21.01 0.91 -5.52
CA ASP A 82 -22.39 1.19 -5.93
C ASP A 82 -23.44 0.47 -5.05
N HIS A 83 -23.08 -0.67 -4.47
CA HIS A 83 -23.96 -1.45 -3.59
C HIS A 83 -23.71 -1.17 -2.10
N GLN A 84 -22.76 -0.27 -1.77
CA GLN A 84 -22.38 0.10 -0.40
C GLN A 84 -21.92 -1.10 0.47
N ASP A 85 -21.40 -2.16 -0.16
CA ASP A 85 -20.92 -3.38 0.48
C ASP A 85 -19.38 -3.57 0.37
N ALA A 86 -18.65 -2.53 -0.03
CA ALA A 86 -17.20 -2.53 -0.10
C ALA A 86 -16.59 -2.76 1.30
N PHE A 87 -15.63 -3.69 1.38
CA PHE A 87 -14.95 -4.07 2.63
C PHE A 87 -14.24 -2.89 3.31
N LEU A 88 -13.68 -1.98 2.50
CA LEU A 88 -13.00 -0.80 2.99
C LEU A 88 -13.95 0.33 3.39
N ASP A 89 -15.19 0.40 2.88
CA ASP A 89 -16.13 1.47 3.19
C ASP A 89 -16.97 1.15 4.44
N THR A 90 -16.33 1.21 5.62
CA THR A 90 -16.96 0.91 6.90
C THR A 90 -17.65 2.11 7.55
N ASP A 91 -17.28 3.35 7.20
CA ASP A 91 -17.84 4.58 7.76
C ASP A 91 -19.15 4.96 7.07
N ALA A 92 -20.18 5.31 7.87
CA ALA A 92 -21.51 5.67 7.37
C ALA A 92 -21.49 6.97 6.54
N MET A 93 -20.63 7.95 6.91
CA MET A 93 -20.51 9.23 6.22
C MET A 93 -19.79 9.06 4.87
N GLU A 94 -18.79 8.20 4.79
CA GLU A 94 -18.09 7.86 3.55
C GLU A 94 -19.03 7.15 2.58
N ARG A 95 -19.81 6.17 3.06
CA ARG A 95 -20.82 5.45 2.26
C ARG A 95 -21.87 6.39 1.70
N GLN A 96 -22.34 7.36 2.50
CA GLN A 96 -23.35 8.32 2.07
C GLN A 96 -22.82 9.27 1.00
N ARG A 97 -21.54 9.64 1.04
CA ARG A 97 -20.91 10.58 0.11
C ARG A 97 -20.20 9.92 -1.07
N GLY A 98 -19.97 8.61 -1.02
CA GLY A 98 -19.23 7.85 -2.04
C GLY A 98 -17.75 8.24 -2.14
N ILE A 99 -17.17 8.83 -1.08
CA ILE A 99 -15.77 9.27 -1.04
C ILE A 99 -15.05 8.74 0.19
N THR A 100 -13.75 8.43 0.07
CA THR A 100 -12.90 8.08 1.20
C THR A 100 -12.46 9.36 1.92
N ILE A 101 -12.75 9.46 3.22
CA ILE A 101 -12.40 10.60 4.07
C ILE A 101 -11.17 10.26 4.93
N PHE A 102 -11.10 9.04 5.45
CA PHE A 102 -10.03 8.58 6.33
C PHE A 102 -9.21 7.50 5.64
N SER A 103 -7.89 7.55 5.83
CA SER A 103 -7.01 6.47 5.37
C SER A 103 -7.40 5.16 6.03
N LYS A 104 -7.67 4.13 5.24
CA LYS A 104 -7.99 2.79 5.71
C LYS A 104 -6.86 1.84 5.43
N GLN A 105 -6.76 0.82 6.25
CA GLN A 105 -5.69 -0.15 6.18
C GLN A 105 -6.25 -1.54 5.92
N ALA A 106 -5.67 -2.23 4.95
CA ALA A 106 -5.87 -3.65 4.73
C ALA A 106 -4.52 -4.36 4.57
N VAL A 107 -4.51 -5.64 4.87
CA VAL A 107 -3.29 -6.47 4.73
C VAL A 107 -3.58 -7.62 3.81
N LEU A 108 -2.70 -7.82 2.84
CA LEU A 108 -2.73 -8.96 1.94
C LEU A 108 -1.36 -9.66 1.94
N GLU A 109 -1.38 -10.97 1.68
CA GLU A 109 -0.17 -11.79 1.59
C GLU A 109 -0.06 -12.31 0.15
N LEU A 110 1.08 -12.04 -0.49
CA LEU A 110 1.38 -12.48 -1.84
C LEU A 110 2.75 -13.15 -1.84
N GLY A 111 2.81 -14.44 -2.14
CA GLY A 111 4.05 -15.20 -2.07
C GLY A 111 4.73 -15.07 -0.71
N ASP A 112 5.94 -14.51 -0.69
CA ASP A 112 6.74 -14.21 0.50
C ASP A 112 6.66 -12.73 0.92
N THR A 113 5.73 -11.97 0.34
CA THR A 113 5.56 -10.55 0.60
C THR A 113 4.24 -10.30 1.34
N ARG A 114 4.31 -9.55 2.43
CA ARG A 114 3.15 -9.03 3.14
C ARG A 114 2.99 -7.56 2.78
N ILE A 115 1.89 -7.24 2.14
CA ILE A 115 1.57 -5.90 1.69
C ILE A 115 0.56 -5.29 2.64
N THR A 116 0.90 -4.13 3.21
CA THR A 116 -0.04 -3.27 3.91
C THR A 116 -0.54 -2.22 2.93
N LEU A 117 -1.80 -2.34 2.56
CA LEU A 117 -2.47 -1.42 1.67
C LEU A 117 -3.05 -0.27 2.49
N LEU A 118 -2.71 0.97 2.14
CA LEU A 118 -3.31 2.18 2.68
C LEU A 118 -4.18 2.83 1.60
N ASP A 119 -5.48 2.79 1.81
CA ASP A 119 -6.44 3.51 0.97
C ASP A 119 -6.49 4.96 1.44
N THR A 120 -5.98 5.89 0.61
CA THR A 120 -5.84 7.30 0.98
C THR A 120 -7.07 8.11 0.53
N PRO A 121 -7.42 9.22 1.22
CA PRO A 121 -8.44 10.13 0.72
C PRO A 121 -8.10 10.64 -0.68
N GLY A 122 -9.08 10.59 -1.59
CA GLY A 122 -8.93 11.06 -2.98
C GLY A 122 -9.35 12.51 -3.20
N HIS A 123 -9.86 13.22 -2.18
CA HIS A 123 -10.37 14.57 -2.30
C HIS A 123 -9.37 15.60 -1.78
N VAL A 124 -9.24 16.74 -2.47
CA VAL A 124 -8.29 17.83 -2.13
C VAL A 124 -8.46 18.39 -0.71
N ASP A 125 -9.67 18.35 -0.16
CA ASP A 125 -9.98 18.84 1.19
C ASP A 125 -9.29 18.01 2.30
N PHE A 126 -8.81 16.81 1.97
CA PHE A 126 -8.13 15.91 2.90
C PHE A 126 -6.63 15.79 2.64
N SER A 127 -6.02 16.80 2.01
CA SER A 127 -4.59 16.79 1.65
C SER A 127 -3.66 16.56 2.83
N ALA A 128 -3.97 17.10 4.01
CA ALA A 128 -3.16 16.91 5.22
C ALA A 128 -3.12 15.45 5.71
N GLU A 129 -4.24 14.71 5.60
CA GLU A 129 -4.29 13.28 5.93
C GLU A 129 -3.50 12.46 4.90
N MET A 130 -3.62 12.83 3.63
CA MET A 130 -2.88 12.21 2.54
C MET A 130 -1.37 12.44 2.70
N GLU A 131 -0.91 13.66 2.96
CA GLU A 131 0.52 13.97 3.12
C GLU A 131 1.15 13.20 4.30
N ARG A 132 0.42 13.02 5.42
CA ARG A 132 0.88 12.19 6.52
C ARG A 132 1.05 10.73 6.09
N THR A 133 0.12 10.23 5.28
CA THR A 133 0.18 8.86 4.76
C THR A 133 1.33 8.68 3.79
N LEU A 134 1.59 9.64 2.88
CA LEU A 134 2.71 9.58 1.92
C LEU A 134 4.05 9.35 2.61
N GLN A 135 4.26 9.93 3.79
CA GLN A 135 5.51 9.80 4.55
C GLN A 135 5.82 8.39 5.06
N VAL A 136 4.86 7.48 5.03
CA VAL A 136 5.03 6.10 5.51
C VAL A 136 4.90 5.06 4.39
N LEU A 137 4.70 5.50 3.14
CA LEU A 137 4.66 4.60 2.00
C LEU A 137 6.06 4.13 1.60
N ASP A 138 6.16 2.89 1.18
CA ASP A 138 7.33 2.34 0.49
C ASP A 138 7.19 2.49 -1.02
N CYS A 139 5.95 2.42 -1.52
CA CYS A 139 5.58 2.79 -2.88
C CYS A 139 4.09 3.18 -2.94
N ALA A 140 3.69 3.75 -4.07
CA ALA A 140 2.32 4.14 -4.34
C ALA A 140 1.81 3.52 -5.65
N VAL A 141 0.50 3.29 -5.72
CA VAL A 141 -0.21 3.02 -6.97
C VAL A 141 -1.10 4.23 -7.27
N LEU A 142 -0.78 4.96 -8.32
CA LEU A 142 -1.58 6.07 -8.82
C LEU A 142 -2.58 5.54 -9.86
N VAL A 143 -3.87 5.63 -9.52
CA VAL A 143 -4.97 5.17 -10.37
C VAL A 143 -5.45 6.31 -11.26
N ILE A 144 -5.48 6.07 -12.56
CA ILE A 144 -5.89 7.03 -13.57
C ILE A 144 -7.04 6.41 -14.37
N SER A 145 -8.10 7.19 -14.62
CA SER A 145 -9.20 6.74 -15.48
C SER A 145 -8.76 6.74 -16.94
N GLY A 146 -8.95 5.60 -17.64
CA GLY A 146 -8.63 5.49 -19.07
C GLY A 146 -9.54 6.36 -19.97
N THR A 147 -10.72 6.76 -19.50
CA THR A 147 -11.61 7.67 -20.22
C THR A 147 -11.25 9.13 -20.03
N ASP A 148 -10.71 9.50 -18.86
CA ASP A 148 -10.49 10.90 -18.48
C ASP A 148 -9.02 11.31 -18.60
N GLY A 149 -8.10 10.33 -18.58
CA GLY A 149 -6.65 10.57 -18.65
C GLY A 149 -6.12 11.33 -17.42
N VAL A 150 -5.02 12.07 -17.62
CA VAL A 150 -4.37 12.87 -16.56
C VAL A 150 -5.16 14.16 -16.33
N GLN A 151 -5.83 14.23 -15.19
CA GLN A 151 -6.61 15.37 -14.73
C GLN A 151 -5.77 16.31 -13.85
N GLY A 152 -6.27 17.51 -13.57
CA GLY A 152 -5.59 18.49 -12.72
C GLY A 152 -5.23 17.94 -11.34
N HIS A 153 -6.15 17.23 -10.69
CA HIS A 153 -5.88 16.62 -9.40
C HIS A 153 -4.88 15.44 -9.49
N THR A 154 -4.90 14.66 -10.58
CA THR A 154 -3.88 13.64 -10.85
C THR A 154 -2.49 14.26 -10.88
N ARG A 155 -2.36 15.45 -11.48
CA ARG A 155 -1.12 16.21 -11.51
C ARG A 155 -0.66 16.62 -10.10
N THR A 156 -1.58 17.16 -9.29
CA THR A 156 -1.29 17.50 -7.89
C THR A 156 -0.80 16.29 -7.09
N LEU A 157 -1.43 15.11 -7.28
CA LEU A 157 -0.98 13.87 -6.64
C LEU A 157 0.41 13.45 -7.11
N TRP A 158 0.68 13.60 -8.41
CA TRP A 158 1.98 13.31 -9.00
C TRP A 158 3.08 14.20 -8.41
N ASP A 159 2.85 15.51 -8.33
CA ASP A 159 3.78 16.48 -7.76
C ASP A 159 4.05 16.19 -6.26
N LEU A 160 3.03 15.75 -5.52
CA LEU A 160 3.20 15.31 -4.13
C LEU A 160 4.03 14.02 -4.03
N LEU A 161 3.78 13.03 -4.88
CA LEU A 161 4.57 11.80 -4.93
C LEU A 161 6.03 12.08 -5.28
N GLU A 162 6.28 13.04 -6.16
CA GLU A 162 7.63 13.52 -6.49
C GLU A 162 8.27 14.25 -5.31
N ARG A 163 7.58 15.18 -4.69
CA ARG A 163 8.05 15.93 -3.52
C ARG A 163 8.47 15.02 -2.36
N TYR A 164 7.72 13.95 -2.12
CA TYR A 164 8.01 12.98 -1.07
C TYR A 164 8.90 11.82 -1.55
N GLN A 165 9.36 11.85 -2.81
CA GLN A 165 10.20 10.83 -3.44
C GLN A 165 9.62 9.42 -3.31
N VAL A 166 8.28 9.28 -3.42
CA VAL A 166 7.59 7.99 -3.31
C VAL A 166 7.68 7.23 -4.64
N PRO A 167 8.28 6.03 -4.67
CA PRO A 167 8.27 5.15 -5.83
C PRO A 167 6.83 4.88 -6.29
N THR A 168 6.56 4.97 -7.59
CA THR A 168 5.17 5.02 -8.07
C THR A 168 4.95 4.05 -9.22
N PHE A 169 3.89 3.24 -9.09
CA PHE A 169 3.27 2.43 -10.14
C PHE A 169 2.01 3.14 -10.63
N LEU A 170 1.67 2.96 -11.91
CA LEU A 170 0.44 3.51 -12.46
C LEU A 170 -0.53 2.38 -12.82
N PHE A 171 -1.80 2.55 -12.47
CA PHE A 171 -2.87 1.67 -12.92
C PHE A 171 -3.90 2.47 -13.71
N ILE A 172 -3.96 2.22 -15.01
CA ILE A 172 -4.90 2.86 -15.92
C ILE A 172 -6.17 2.03 -15.94
N ASN A 173 -7.15 2.52 -15.20
CA ASN A 173 -8.40 1.83 -14.91
C ASN A 173 -9.49 2.15 -15.95
N LYS A 174 -10.57 1.39 -15.94
CA LYS A 174 -11.74 1.55 -16.82
C LYS A 174 -11.43 1.34 -18.31
N MET A 175 -10.45 0.49 -18.63
CA MET A 175 -10.12 0.16 -20.01
C MET A 175 -11.21 -0.61 -20.74
N ASP A 176 -12.21 -1.11 -20.03
CA ASP A 176 -13.41 -1.75 -20.56
C ASP A 176 -14.45 -0.79 -21.13
N LEU A 177 -14.29 0.52 -20.91
CA LEU A 177 -15.19 1.52 -21.44
C LEU A 177 -14.80 1.96 -22.86
N ALA A 178 -15.80 2.34 -23.65
CA ALA A 178 -15.58 2.80 -25.03
C ALA A 178 -14.71 4.07 -25.07
N GLY A 179 -13.77 4.11 -26.00
CA GLY A 179 -12.87 5.26 -26.20
C GLY A 179 -11.54 5.17 -25.45
N ALA A 180 -11.31 4.16 -24.62
CA ALA A 180 -10.01 3.93 -24.00
C ALA A 180 -9.03 3.31 -25.02
N ASP A 181 -8.03 4.09 -25.44
CA ASP A 181 -6.94 3.67 -26.32
C ASP A 181 -5.64 3.60 -25.52
N ARG A 182 -5.07 2.39 -25.40
CA ARG A 182 -3.87 2.12 -24.59
C ARG A 182 -2.64 2.88 -25.08
N GLY A 183 -2.43 2.94 -26.41
CA GLY A 183 -1.28 3.63 -27.00
C GLY A 183 -1.36 5.14 -26.83
N ALA A 184 -2.54 5.73 -27.12
CA ALA A 184 -2.78 7.15 -26.93
C ALA A 184 -2.67 7.55 -25.45
N LEU A 185 -3.16 6.71 -24.53
CA LEU A 185 -3.05 6.94 -23.09
C LEU A 185 -1.59 6.88 -22.62
N LEU A 186 -0.80 5.90 -23.06
CA LEU A 186 0.62 5.82 -22.71
C LEU A 186 1.37 7.06 -23.20
N ALA A 187 1.14 7.50 -24.44
CA ALA A 187 1.74 8.72 -24.99
C ALA A 187 1.35 9.95 -24.16
N HIS A 188 0.09 10.03 -23.72
CA HIS A 188 -0.41 11.10 -22.87
C HIS A 188 0.24 11.08 -21.47
N LEU A 189 0.45 9.88 -20.87
CA LEU A 189 1.17 9.74 -19.62
C LEU A 189 2.63 10.19 -19.74
N LYS A 190 3.31 9.81 -20.83
CA LYS A 190 4.69 10.24 -21.13
C LYS A 190 4.80 11.76 -21.25
N ASP A 191 3.85 12.42 -21.92
CA ASP A 191 3.81 13.88 -22.08
C ASP A 191 3.47 14.62 -20.78
N LYS A 192 2.50 14.13 -19.99
CA LYS A 192 1.95 14.86 -18.85
C LYS A 192 2.63 14.56 -17.53
N LEU A 193 3.20 13.37 -17.34
CA LEU A 193 3.79 12.94 -16.07
C LEU A 193 5.31 12.73 -16.20
N SER A 194 5.75 11.74 -16.96
CA SER A 194 7.17 11.44 -17.16
C SER A 194 7.41 10.55 -18.37
N HIS A 195 8.48 10.80 -19.10
CA HIS A 195 8.96 9.91 -20.17
C HIS A 195 9.28 8.50 -19.67
N GLY A 196 9.56 8.33 -18.37
CA GLY A 196 9.78 7.04 -17.72
C GLY A 196 8.51 6.19 -17.51
N CYS A 197 7.32 6.61 -17.99
CA CYS A 197 6.11 5.78 -18.00
C CYS A 197 6.25 4.69 -19.07
N VAL A 198 6.28 3.41 -18.64
CA VAL A 198 6.46 2.25 -19.52
C VAL A 198 5.37 1.24 -19.28
N ASP A 199 4.82 0.65 -20.35
CA ASP A 199 3.77 -0.35 -20.29
C ASP A 199 4.31 -1.74 -19.94
N PHE A 200 4.21 -2.13 -18.68
CA PHE A 200 4.64 -3.44 -18.16
C PHE A 200 3.63 -4.57 -18.40
N GLY A 201 2.45 -4.26 -18.92
CA GLY A 201 1.52 -5.27 -19.41
C GLY A 201 1.79 -5.69 -20.86
N ASN A 202 2.81 -5.13 -21.54
CA ASN A 202 3.31 -5.56 -22.84
C ASN A 202 4.71 -6.19 -22.68
N PRO A 203 4.83 -7.52 -22.57
CA PRO A 203 6.09 -8.19 -22.31
C PRO A 203 7.11 -8.09 -23.45
N GLU A 204 6.66 -7.77 -24.68
CA GLU A 204 7.54 -7.73 -25.86
C GLU A 204 8.42 -6.48 -25.91
N THR A 205 7.92 -5.35 -25.42
CA THR A 205 8.61 -4.05 -25.51
C THR A 205 9.02 -3.45 -24.17
N CYS A 206 8.44 -3.95 -23.07
CA CYS A 206 8.61 -3.30 -21.76
C CYS A 206 10.09 -3.23 -21.29
N MET A 207 10.90 -4.24 -21.61
CA MET A 207 12.31 -4.27 -21.16
C MET A 207 13.18 -3.30 -21.95
N GLU A 208 12.99 -3.21 -23.25
CA GLU A 208 13.70 -2.24 -24.10
C GLU A 208 13.31 -0.80 -23.73
N GLU A 209 12.00 -0.51 -23.61
CA GLU A 209 11.52 0.80 -23.18
C GLU A 209 11.99 1.18 -21.77
N ALA A 210 12.04 0.21 -20.84
CA ALA A 210 12.57 0.45 -19.50
C ALA A 210 14.07 0.75 -19.53
N ALA A 211 14.86 0.03 -20.36
CA ALA A 211 16.29 0.24 -20.49
C ALA A 211 16.62 1.67 -20.90
N VAL A 212 15.85 2.25 -21.82
CA VAL A 212 16.06 3.64 -22.30
C VAL A 212 15.88 4.70 -21.20
N CYS A 213 15.23 4.35 -20.08
CA CYS A 213 15.01 5.30 -18.98
C CYS A 213 16.26 5.55 -18.11
N ASP A 214 17.34 4.77 -18.27
CA ASP A 214 18.59 4.93 -17.51
C ASP A 214 19.79 4.47 -18.33
N GLU A 215 20.87 5.27 -18.38
CA GLU A 215 22.06 5.00 -19.20
C GLU A 215 22.73 3.66 -18.83
N THR A 216 22.88 3.38 -17.54
CA THR A 216 23.49 2.12 -17.06
C THR A 216 22.61 0.91 -17.36
N ALA A 217 21.29 1.07 -17.27
CA ALA A 217 20.34 0.04 -17.65
C ALA A 217 20.38 -0.24 -19.16
N LEU A 218 20.51 0.80 -19.97
CA LEU A 218 20.61 0.69 -21.43
C LEU A 218 21.89 -0.04 -21.85
N GLU A 219 23.06 0.34 -21.31
CA GLU A 219 24.33 -0.36 -21.56
C GLU A 219 24.21 -1.84 -21.24
N ARG A 220 23.64 -2.16 -20.06
CA ARG A 220 23.45 -3.55 -19.65
C ARG A 220 22.49 -4.32 -20.56
N TYR A 221 21.40 -3.69 -20.98
CA TYR A 221 20.43 -4.30 -21.88
C TYR A 221 21.05 -4.60 -23.25
N LEU A 222 21.85 -3.68 -23.79
CA LEU A 222 22.58 -3.86 -25.06
C LEU A 222 23.57 -5.02 -24.99
N ASP A 223 24.17 -5.27 -23.82
CA ASP A 223 25.14 -6.35 -23.64
C ASP A 223 24.49 -7.72 -23.41
N THR A 224 23.32 -7.76 -22.74
CA THR A 224 22.75 -9.01 -22.22
C THR A 224 21.33 -9.33 -22.72
N ASP A 225 20.70 -8.39 -23.45
CA ASP A 225 19.29 -8.44 -23.91
C ASP A 225 18.28 -8.66 -22.78
N THR A 226 18.68 -8.34 -21.54
CA THR A 226 17.84 -8.52 -20.33
C THR A 226 18.10 -7.45 -19.29
N LEU A 227 17.05 -7.14 -18.50
CA LEU A 227 17.15 -6.32 -17.29
C LEU A 227 16.79 -7.17 -16.06
N PRO A 228 17.68 -7.33 -15.08
CA PRO A 228 17.36 -7.96 -13.81
C PRO A 228 16.29 -7.19 -13.03
N ASP A 229 15.49 -7.91 -12.24
CA ASP A 229 14.43 -7.32 -11.40
C ASP A 229 15.00 -6.27 -10.42
N GLU A 230 16.23 -6.47 -9.93
CA GLU A 230 16.91 -5.53 -9.04
C GLU A 230 17.22 -4.19 -9.73
N THR A 231 17.59 -4.23 -11.00
CA THR A 231 17.83 -3.01 -11.81
C THR A 231 16.53 -2.24 -12.00
N ILE A 232 15.45 -2.93 -12.39
CA ILE A 232 14.12 -2.34 -12.52
C ILE A 232 13.65 -1.75 -11.18
N SER A 233 13.81 -2.49 -10.08
CA SER A 233 13.44 -2.02 -8.74
C SER A 233 14.22 -0.78 -8.31
N ALA A 234 15.52 -0.70 -8.64
CA ALA A 234 16.34 0.48 -8.38
C ALA A 234 15.87 1.69 -9.19
N MET A 235 15.58 1.51 -10.49
CA MET A 235 15.04 2.59 -11.33
C MET A 235 13.67 3.09 -10.86
N VAL A 236 12.81 2.20 -10.35
CA VAL A 236 11.52 2.57 -9.74
C VAL A 236 11.77 3.33 -8.43
N ALA A 237 12.73 2.89 -7.60
CA ALA A 237 13.10 3.57 -6.35
C ALA A 237 13.61 4.99 -6.59
N GLU A 238 14.41 5.19 -7.64
CA GLU A 238 14.98 6.48 -8.06
C GLU A 238 14.00 7.34 -8.87
N ARG A 239 12.76 6.84 -9.09
CA ARG A 239 11.72 7.51 -9.88
C ARG A 239 12.16 7.85 -11.32
N LYS A 240 13.01 7.02 -11.89
CA LYS A 240 13.39 7.06 -13.31
C LYS A 240 12.43 6.24 -14.18
N LEU A 241 11.83 5.20 -13.59
CA LEU A 241 10.91 4.27 -14.25
C LEU A 241 9.59 4.19 -13.48
N PHE A 242 8.48 4.25 -14.21
CA PHE A 242 7.13 4.19 -13.69
C PHE A 242 6.35 3.08 -14.42
N PRO A 243 6.31 1.86 -13.85
CA PRO A 243 5.57 0.76 -14.46
C PRO A 243 4.08 1.07 -14.57
N CYS A 244 3.54 0.99 -15.79
CA CYS A 244 2.14 1.23 -16.12
C CYS A 244 1.43 -0.09 -16.39
N TYR A 245 0.25 -0.26 -15.81
CA TYR A 245 -0.62 -1.41 -16.02
C TYR A 245 -2.00 -0.92 -16.45
N PHE A 246 -2.59 -1.58 -17.43
CA PHE A 246 -3.88 -1.20 -18.01
C PHE A 246 -4.91 -2.28 -17.71
N GLY A 247 -6.11 -1.87 -17.26
CA GLY A 247 -7.12 -2.85 -16.92
C GLY A 247 -8.46 -2.26 -16.51
N SER A 248 -9.31 -3.13 -15.96
CA SER A 248 -10.58 -2.77 -15.35
C SER A 248 -10.66 -3.37 -13.95
N ALA A 249 -10.58 -2.53 -12.94
CA ALA A 249 -10.72 -2.96 -11.55
C ALA A 249 -12.08 -3.61 -11.28
N LEU A 250 -13.13 -3.13 -11.95
CA LEU A 250 -14.48 -3.67 -11.82
C LEU A 250 -14.59 -5.11 -12.37
N LYS A 251 -13.85 -5.42 -13.45
CA LYS A 251 -13.79 -6.75 -14.05
C LYS A 251 -12.63 -7.59 -13.55
N VAL A 252 -11.80 -7.02 -12.67
CA VAL A 252 -10.56 -7.64 -12.15
C VAL A 252 -9.54 -7.94 -13.25
N GLU A 253 -9.57 -7.20 -14.37
CA GLU A 253 -8.63 -7.31 -15.48
C GLU A 253 -7.40 -6.43 -15.22
N GLY A 254 -6.18 -6.91 -15.51
CA GLY A 254 -4.91 -6.18 -15.28
C GLY A 254 -4.48 -6.09 -13.81
N VAL A 255 -5.29 -6.59 -12.88
CA VAL A 255 -5.05 -6.51 -11.44
C VAL A 255 -3.98 -7.50 -10.99
N GLU A 256 -3.92 -8.68 -11.60
CA GLU A 256 -2.91 -9.69 -11.30
C GLU A 256 -1.54 -9.27 -11.80
N GLU A 257 -1.48 -8.67 -12.98
CA GLU A 257 -0.28 -8.10 -13.57
C GLU A 257 0.29 -6.98 -12.68
N LEU A 258 -0.55 -6.08 -12.20
CA LEU A 258 -0.16 -5.05 -11.25
C LEU A 258 0.38 -5.66 -9.95
N LEU A 259 -0.32 -6.65 -9.35
CA LEU A 259 0.13 -7.32 -8.13
C LEU A 259 1.48 -7.99 -8.32
N SER A 260 1.66 -8.70 -9.41
CA SER A 260 2.91 -9.38 -9.76
C SER A 260 4.05 -8.38 -9.97
N GLY A 261 3.77 -7.27 -10.65
CA GLY A 261 4.74 -6.21 -10.86
C GLY A 261 5.15 -5.51 -9.57
N VAL A 262 4.20 -5.25 -8.69
CA VAL A 262 4.47 -4.69 -7.35
C VAL A 262 5.29 -5.69 -6.51
N GLU A 263 4.97 -6.98 -6.52
CA GLU A 263 5.74 -7.99 -5.79
C GLU A 263 7.20 -8.07 -6.27
N ARG A 264 7.43 -7.97 -7.59
CA ARG A 264 8.76 -8.07 -8.20
C ARG A 264 9.57 -6.79 -8.07
N TYR A 265 8.98 -5.65 -8.37
CA TYR A 265 9.68 -4.40 -8.64
C TYR A 265 9.51 -3.32 -7.55
N ALA A 266 8.59 -3.49 -6.59
CA ALA A 266 8.50 -2.51 -5.51
C ALA A 266 9.79 -2.49 -4.69
N PRO A 267 10.36 -1.30 -4.46
CA PRO A 267 11.55 -1.13 -3.64
C PRO A 267 11.33 -1.67 -2.22
N ARG A 268 12.33 -2.29 -1.68
CA ARG A 268 12.29 -2.90 -0.34
C ARG A 268 13.18 -2.13 0.59
N PRO A 269 12.59 -1.38 1.53
CA PRO A 269 13.38 -0.62 2.49
C PRO A 269 14.16 -1.58 3.39
N VAL A 270 15.45 -1.28 3.58
CA VAL A 270 16.30 -1.95 4.55
C VAL A 270 16.29 -1.09 5.81
N TYR A 271 15.75 -1.64 6.89
CA TYR A 271 15.65 -0.94 8.16
C TYR A 271 16.79 -1.35 9.12
N PRO A 272 17.33 -0.41 9.93
CA PRO A 272 18.32 -0.71 10.95
C PRO A 272 17.77 -1.63 12.04
N ALA A 273 18.68 -2.25 12.78
CA ALA A 273 18.32 -3.12 13.90
C ALA A 273 17.77 -2.35 15.12
N ASP A 274 18.17 -1.10 15.26
CA ASP A 274 17.71 -0.20 16.32
C ASP A 274 16.24 0.16 16.12
N PHE A 275 15.53 0.34 17.25
CA PHE A 275 14.10 0.68 17.20
C PHE A 275 13.90 2.05 16.55
N GLY A 276 13.03 2.08 15.55
CA GLY A 276 12.58 3.28 14.90
C GLY A 276 11.10 3.13 14.53
N ALA A 277 10.34 4.19 14.71
CA ALA A 277 8.92 4.21 14.33
C ALA A 277 8.51 5.62 13.89
N LYS A 278 7.58 5.69 12.93
CA LYS A 278 6.99 6.93 12.43
C LYS A 278 5.48 6.90 12.64
N VAL A 279 4.98 7.82 13.46
CA VAL A 279 3.54 8.00 13.68
C VAL A 279 2.95 8.76 12.49
N PHE A 280 1.87 8.25 11.90
CA PHE A 280 1.23 8.89 10.77
C PHE A 280 -0.26 9.18 10.97
N LYS A 281 -0.90 8.54 11.98
CA LYS A 281 -2.32 8.72 12.25
C LYS A 281 -2.64 8.49 13.71
N ILE A 282 -3.61 9.24 14.23
CA ILE A 282 -4.21 9.04 15.55
C ILE A 282 -5.71 8.93 15.37
N THR A 283 -6.31 7.87 15.91
CA THR A 283 -7.76 7.63 15.90
C THR A 283 -8.27 7.32 17.30
N ARG A 284 -9.57 7.15 17.43
CA ARG A 284 -10.20 6.61 18.65
C ARG A 284 -10.98 5.36 18.31
N ASP A 285 -10.95 4.37 19.20
CA ASP A 285 -11.79 3.19 19.08
C ASP A 285 -13.25 3.47 19.45
N SER A 286 -14.11 2.45 19.35
CA SER A 286 -15.52 2.54 19.70
C SER A 286 -15.77 2.84 21.19
N GLN A 287 -14.75 2.69 22.05
CA GLN A 287 -14.80 2.98 23.49
C GLN A 287 -14.19 4.36 23.82
N GLY A 288 -13.73 5.10 22.80
CA GLY A 288 -13.10 6.41 22.94
C GLY A 288 -11.61 6.36 23.27
N ALA A 289 -11.00 5.17 23.40
CA ALA A 289 -9.57 5.05 23.66
C ALA A 289 -8.76 5.50 22.43
N ARG A 290 -7.66 6.20 22.68
CA ARG A 290 -6.75 6.69 21.64
C ARG A 290 -5.99 5.50 21.00
N LEU A 291 -5.94 5.49 19.68
CA LEU A 291 -5.15 4.56 18.88
C LEU A 291 -4.11 5.35 18.07
N THR A 292 -2.84 5.09 18.33
CA THR A 292 -1.73 5.67 17.59
C THR A 292 -1.26 4.68 16.52
N HIS A 293 -1.38 5.07 15.26
CA HIS A 293 -0.94 4.26 14.12
C HIS A 293 0.50 4.62 13.78
N LEU A 294 1.36 3.63 13.73
CA LEU A 294 2.77 3.83 13.46
C LEU A 294 3.29 2.83 12.43
N LYS A 295 4.27 3.25 11.65
CA LYS A 295 5.11 2.39 10.82
C LYS A 295 6.44 2.17 11.53
N LEU A 296 6.83 0.91 11.71
CA LEU A 296 8.16 0.58 12.19
C LEU A 296 9.18 0.83 11.07
N THR A 297 10.19 1.61 11.38
CA THR A 297 11.33 1.93 10.50
C THR A 297 12.65 1.38 11.04
N GLY A 298 12.58 0.52 12.04
CA GLY A 298 13.72 -0.19 12.63
C GLY A 298 13.31 -1.05 13.80
N GLY A 299 14.10 -2.06 14.11
CA GLY A 299 13.90 -2.93 15.25
C GLY A 299 12.59 -3.72 15.24
N THR A 300 12.08 -3.99 16.44
CA THR A 300 10.84 -4.76 16.65
C THR A 300 10.02 -4.15 17.78
N LEU A 301 8.71 -4.19 17.65
CA LEU A 301 7.75 -3.83 18.69
C LEU A 301 6.88 -5.05 19.00
N ARG A 302 6.77 -5.41 20.26
CA ARG A 302 5.94 -6.54 20.70
C ARG A 302 4.69 -6.02 21.37
N VAL A 303 3.60 -6.78 21.24
CA VAL A 303 2.38 -6.53 22.02
C VAL A 303 2.72 -6.50 23.51
N LYS A 304 2.23 -5.46 24.20
CA LYS A 304 2.51 -5.11 25.59
C LYS A 304 3.87 -4.43 25.86
N ASP A 305 4.73 -4.24 24.85
CA ASP A 305 5.87 -3.35 25.02
C ASP A 305 5.39 -1.93 25.35
N VAL A 306 6.11 -1.25 26.19
CA VAL A 306 5.80 0.14 26.58
C VAL A 306 6.79 1.04 25.87
N LEU A 307 6.27 1.90 25.03
CA LEU A 307 7.02 2.97 24.40
C LEU A 307 7.00 4.20 25.32
N THR A 308 8.16 4.76 25.56
CA THR A 308 8.32 6.00 26.32
C THR A 308 8.98 7.04 25.44
N GLY A 309 8.52 8.26 25.51
CA GLY A 309 9.09 9.38 24.78
C GLY A 309 8.98 10.67 25.57
N ARG A 310 9.62 11.71 25.07
CA ARG A 310 9.55 13.04 25.61
C ARG A 310 9.12 14.01 24.50
N GLU A 311 8.15 14.84 24.81
CA GLU A 311 7.73 15.96 23.98
C GLU A 311 7.90 17.25 24.79
N GLY A 312 8.96 18.02 24.50
CA GLY A 312 9.43 19.09 25.40
C GLY A 312 9.81 18.51 26.76
N ASP A 313 9.16 19.01 27.83
CA ASP A 313 9.36 18.52 29.19
C ASP A 313 8.37 17.43 29.62
N THR A 314 7.41 17.07 28.75
CA THR A 314 6.40 16.08 29.08
C THR A 314 6.87 14.67 28.69
N LEU A 315 6.85 13.76 29.68
CA LEU A 315 7.05 12.32 29.44
C LEU A 315 5.72 11.68 29.05
N TRP A 316 5.73 10.86 28.01
CA TRP A 316 4.58 10.08 27.61
C TRP A 316 4.92 8.58 27.56
N GLN A 317 3.91 7.76 27.76
CA GLN A 317 3.99 6.29 27.65
C GLN A 317 2.81 5.78 26.85
N GLU A 318 3.08 4.90 25.88
CA GLU A 318 2.07 4.18 25.12
C GLU A 318 2.39 2.68 25.12
N LYS A 319 1.37 1.85 25.18
CA LYS A 319 1.52 0.40 25.16
C LYS A 319 1.13 -0.15 23.80
N ALA A 320 2.00 -1.00 23.26
CA ALA A 320 1.73 -1.69 22.00
C ALA A 320 0.66 -2.78 22.18
N ASP A 321 -0.33 -2.82 21.31
CA ASP A 321 -1.42 -3.81 21.24
C ASP A 321 -1.31 -4.74 20.03
#